data_f04b580f6d189f2dbc0519bc31aae688
#
_entry.id   f04b580f6d189f2dbc0519bc31aae688
#
_cell.length_a   1.000
_cell.length_b   1.000
_cell.length_c   1.000
_cell.angle_alpha   90.00
_cell.angle_beta   90.00
_cell.angle_gamma   90.00
#
_symmetry.space_group_name_H-M   'P 1'
#
loop_
_entity.id
_entity.type
_entity.pdbx_description
1 polymer ?
#
loop_
_entity_poly.entity_id
_entity_poly.type
_entity_poly.pdbx_seq_one_letter_code
_entity_poly.pdbx_strand_id
1 'polypeptide(L)'
;MFFFQHQNNDLTFKSRSIEHAYIAILNNDLASAEAVFKSIDSPRANWGVSLVQILNGFLERFPTYFEIRNFLEIDLDFLIKNDKIDYVESVLGALKILSGINQETYKYIARVMYENRFYNASREYLEKSKSIMYHDPEMHFMFAKYYLNDRDYQNASHYVNECLKILPDYYPAKQLKKEISKYWSL
;
A
#
# COMPACT_ATOMS: atom_id res chain seq x y z
N MET A 1 25.92 27.44 -16.12
CA MET A 1 24.46 27.58 -16.20
C MET A 1 23.76 26.57 -17.12
N PHE A 2 24.46 25.61 -17.74
CA PHE A 2 23.88 24.61 -18.66
C PHE A 2 23.60 23.24 -18.06
N PHE A 3 24.12 22.91 -16.88
CA PHE A 3 23.95 21.58 -16.25
C PHE A 3 22.59 21.37 -15.56
N PHE A 4 21.92 22.42 -15.09
CA PHE A 4 20.62 22.30 -14.40
C PHE A 4 19.41 22.14 -15.35
N GLN A 5 19.50 22.61 -16.58
CA GLN A 5 18.40 22.46 -17.53
C GLN A 5 18.28 21.05 -18.10
N HIS A 6 19.39 20.30 -18.22
CA HIS A 6 19.34 18.91 -18.74
C HIS A 6 18.73 17.95 -17.71
N GLN A 7 18.99 18.12 -16.41
CA GLN A 7 18.39 17.26 -15.39
C GLN A 7 16.87 17.47 -15.25
N ASN A 8 16.40 18.70 -15.34
CA ASN A 8 14.95 18.98 -15.27
C ASN A 8 14.17 18.46 -16.48
N ASN A 9 14.77 18.52 -17.68
CA ASN A 9 14.12 17.98 -18.89
C ASN A 9 14.06 16.46 -18.88
N ASP A 10 15.07 15.76 -18.35
CA ASP A 10 15.10 14.30 -18.24
C ASP A 10 14.09 13.79 -17.20
N LEU A 11 13.95 14.47 -16.06
CA LEU A 11 12.96 14.15 -15.04
C LEU A 11 11.52 14.35 -15.53
N THR A 12 11.25 15.43 -16.27
CA THR A 12 9.91 15.68 -16.83
C THR A 12 9.56 14.71 -17.95
N PHE A 13 10.52 14.31 -18.77
CA PHE A 13 10.30 13.30 -19.81
C PHE A 13 10.04 11.91 -19.20
N LYS A 14 10.84 11.48 -18.22
CA LYS A 14 10.64 10.22 -17.50
C LYS A 14 9.29 10.19 -16.77
N SER A 15 8.87 11.28 -16.16
CA SER A 15 7.56 11.37 -15.50
C SER A 15 6.41 11.19 -16.49
N ARG A 16 6.44 11.89 -17.64
CA ARG A 16 5.42 11.76 -18.68
C ARG A 16 5.36 10.35 -19.27
N SER A 17 6.50 9.68 -19.40
CA SER A 17 6.54 8.30 -19.90
C SER A 17 5.91 7.31 -18.92
N ILE A 18 6.13 7.46 -17.60
CA ILE A 18 5.49 6.66 -16.57
C ILE A 18 3.96 6.86 -16.58
N GLU A 19 3.49 8.10 -16.73
CA GLU A 19 2.06 8.39 -16.87
C GLU A 19 1.44 7.66 -18.07
N HIS A 20 2.11 7.59 -19.21
CA HIS A 20 1.64 6.86 -20.39
C HIS A 20 1.49 5.35 -20.11
N ALA A 21 2.39 4.74 -19.31
CA ALA A 21 2.24 3.35 -18.91
C ALA A 21 1.00 3.12 -18.06
N TYR A 22 0.69 4.03 -17.12
CA TYR A 22 -0.53 3.93 -16.32
C TYR A 22 -1.80 4.17 -17.14
N ILE A 23 -1.78 5.07 -18.12
CA ILE A 23 -2.88 5.23 -19.08
C ILE A 23 -3.09 3.94 -19.89
N ALA A 24 -2.01 3.28 -20.31
CA ALA A 24 -2.10 2.00 -21.00
C ALA A 24 -2.72 0.90 -20.11
N ILE A 25 -2.35 0.82 -18.82
CA ILE A 25 -3.02 -0.08 -17.85
C ILE A 25 -4.52 0.20 -17.79
N LEU A 26 -4.93 1.47 -17.68
CA LEU A 26 -6.36 1.84 -17.65
C LEU A 26 -7.10 1.43 -18.92
N ASN A 27 -6.43 1.43 -20.05
CA ASN A 27 -6.97 1.00 -21.35
C ASN A 27 -6.87 -0.52 -21.59
N ASN A 28 -6.42 -1.30 -20.59
CA ASN A 28 -6.16 -2.75 -20.66
C ASN A 28 -5.07 -3.14 -21.69
N ASP A 29 -4.20 -2.19 -22.07
CA ASP A 29 -3.06 -2.44 -22.94
C ASP A 29 -1.79 -2.68 -22.10
N LEU A 30 -1.75 -3.86 -21.48
CA LEU A 30 -0.66 -4.26 -20.59
C LEU A 30 0.67 -4.43 -21.36
N ALA A 31 0.62 -4.79 -22.64
CA ALA A 31 1.82 -4.94 -23.46
C ALA A 31 2.53 -3.59 -23.69
N SER A 32 1.77 -2.55 -24.04
CA SER A 32 2.32 -1.20 -24.18
C SER A 32 2.80 -0.65 -22.84
N ALA A 33 2.06 -0.91 -21.73
CA ALA A 33 2.47 -0.50 -20.40
C ALA A 33 3.83 -1.11 -20.01
N GLU A 34 4.01 -2.41 -20.22
CA GLU A 34 5.27 -3.11 -19.93
C GLU A 34 6.44 -2.56 -20.79
N ALA A 35 6.20 -2.35 -22.08
CA ALA A 35 7.21 -1.79 -22.98
C ALA A 35 7.68 -0.41 -22.53
N VAL A 36 6.75 0.46 -22.11
CA VAL A 36 7.06 1.79 -21.59
C VAL A 36 7.86 1.67 -20.28
N PHE A 37 7.44 0.86 -19.32
CA PHE A 37 8.18 0.68 -18.07
C PHE A 37 9.58 0.13 -18.32
N LYS A 38 9.76 -0.86 -19.21
CA LYS A 38 11.08 -1.43 -19.56
C LYS A 38 12.02 -0.41 -20.22
N SER A 39 11.49 0.65 -20.82
CA SER A 39 12.30 1.71 -21.45
C SER A 39 12.87 2.72 -20.46
N ILE A 40 12.48 2.68 -19.17
CA ILE A 40 12.81 3.67 -18.15
C ILE A 40 13.65 3.02 -17.07
N ASP A 41 14.84 3.53 -16.82
CA ASP A 41 15.69 3.11 -15.70
C ASP A 41 15.33 3.89 -14.43
N SER A 42 14.41 3.32 -13.63
CA SER A 42 14.06 3.88 -12.32
C SER A 42 13.37 2.82 -11.43
N PRO A 43 13.46 2.94 -10.08
CA PRO A 43 12.77 2.02 -9.18
C PRO A 43 11.26 1.97 -9.40
N ARG A 44 10.63 3.09 -9.77
CA ARG A 44 9.20 3.16 -10.07
C ARG A 44 8.83 2.37 -11.32
N ALA A 45 9.63 2.50 -12.38
CA ALA A 45 9.42 1.75 -13.62
C ALA A 45 9.71 0.26 -13.43
N ASN A 46 10.75 -0.06 -12.68
CA ASN A 46 11.07 -1.44 -12.32
C ASN A 46 9.91 -2.13 -11.56
N TRP A 47 9.32 -1.46 -10.57
CA TRP A 47 8.09 -1.92 -9.95
C TRP A 47 6.96 -2.04 -10.96
N GLY A 48 6.80 -1.06 -11.87
CA GLY A 48 5.77 -1.06 -12.92
C GLY A 48 5.83 -2.30 -13.81
N VAL A 49 7.04 -2.78 -14.15
CA VAL A 49 7.21 -4.06 -14.86
C VAL A 49 6.66 -5.23 -14.04
N SER A 50 7.02 -5.32 -12.76
CA SER A 50 6.50 -6.38 -11.87
C SER A 50 4.99 -6.29 -11.70
N LEU A 51 4.45 -5.08 -11.56
CA LEU A 51 3.00 -4.86 -11.49
C LEU A 51 2.31 -5.39 -12.74
N VAL A 52 2.73 -4.97 -13.93
CA VAL A 52 2.10 -5.41 -15.19
C VAL A 52 2.17 -6.93 -15.35
N GLN A 53 3.26 -7.57 -14.94
CA GLN A 53 3.37 -9.02 -14.95
C GLN A 53 2.36 -9.66 -13.99
N ILE A 54 2.19 -9.11 -12.79
CA ILE A 54 1.16 -9.58 -11.83
C ILE A 54 -0.24 -9.44 -12.45
N LEU A 55 -0.54 -8.30 -13.11
CA LEU A 55 -1.83 -8.08 -13.76
C LEU A 55 -2.09 -9.06 -14.91
N ASN A 56 -1.05 -9.55 -15.57
CA ASN A 56 -1.10 -10.60 -16.59
C ASN A 56 -1.12 -12.03 -16.02
N GLY A 57 -1.07 -12.20 -14.70
CA GLY A 57 -1.12 -13.50 -14.04
C GLY A 57 0.19 -14.28 -14.00
N PHE A 58 1.32 -13.62 -14.24
CA PHE A 58 2.66 -14.22 -14.11
C PHE A 58 3.62 -13.26 -13.40
N LEU A 59 4.79 -13.74 -12.98
CA LEU A 59 5.80 -12.89 -12.34
C LEU A 59 7.19 -13.48 -12.63
N GLU A 60 7.87 -12.89 -13.61
CA GLU A 60 9.26 -13.24 -13.99
C GLU A 60 10.25 -12.34 -13.23
N ARG A 61 9.96 -11.03 -13.20
CA ARG A 61 10.72 -10.06 -12.44
C ARG A 61 10.13 -9.89 -11.03
N PHE A 62 10.79 -10.46 -10.04
CA PHE A 62 10.41 -10.26 -8.65
C PHE A 62 10.72 -8.82 -8.20
N PRO A 63 9.77 -8.12 -7.57
CA PRO A 63 10.04 -6.80 -7.03
C PRO A 63 10.98 -6.90 -5.83
N THR A 64 11.70 -5.81 -5.55
CA THR A 64 12.49 -5.69 -4.33
C THR A 64 11.62 -5.31 -3.13
N TYR A 65 12.16 -5.51 -1.91
CA TYR A 65 11.55 -5.05 -0.66
C TYR A 65 11.12 -3.57 -0.73
N PHE A 66 12.02 -2.71 -1.23
CA PHE A 66 11.76 -1.27 -1.30
C PHE A 66 10.74 -0.89 -2.36
N GLU A 67 10.67 -1.61 -3.47
CA GLU A 67 9.66 -1.38 -4.50
C GLU A 67 8.26 -1.68 -3.96
N ILE A 68 8.09 -2.81 -3.27
CA ILE A 68 6.82 -3.16 -2.61
C ILE A 68 6.45 -2.08 -1.59
N ARG A 69 7.38 -1.71 -0.70
CA ARG A 69 7.16 -0.71 0.34
C ARG A 69 6.72 0.64 -0.22
N ASN A 70 7.32 1.07 -1.32
CA ASN A 70 7.12 2.43 -1.83
C ASN A 70 5.94 2.55 -2.79
N PHE A 71 5.54 1.46 -3.46
CA PHE A 71 4.65 1.57 -4.61
C PHE A 71 3.39 0.72 -4.55
N LEU A 72 3.37 -0.38 -3.79
CA LEU A 72 2.22 -1.29 -3.74
C LEU A 72 0.93 -0.59 -3.30
N GLU A 73 0.97 0.20 -2.23
CA GLU A 73 -0.21 0.93 -1.73
C GLU A 73 -0.75 1.92 -2.77
N ILE A 74 0.16 2.66 -3.41
CA ILE A 74 -0.18 3.66 -4.41
C ILE A 74 -0.91 3.01 -5.58
N ASP A 75 -0.39 1.90 -6.07
CA ASP A 75 -0.93 1.26 -7.26
C ASP A 75 -2.19 0.46 -6.99
N LEU A 76 -2.29 -0.18 -5.83
CA LEU A 76 -3.53 -0.83 -5.45
C LEU A 76 -4.67 0.19 -5.26
N ASP A 77 -4.40 1.32 -4.60
CA ASP A 77 -5.36 2.42 -4.45
C ASP A 77 -5.75 3.00 -5.82
N PHE A 78 -4.78 3.18 -6.72
CA PHE A 78 -5.02 3.61 -8.09
C PHE A 78 -5.94 2.65 -8.86
N LEU A 79 -5.71 1.34 -8.77
CA LEU A 79 -6.55 0.34 -9.43
C LEU A 79 -7.97 0.34 -8.89
N ILE A 80 -8.15 0.42 -7.57
CA ILE A 80 -9.46 0.49 -6.92
C ILE A 80 -10.22 1.74 -7.37
N LYS A 81 -9.57 2.91 -7.33
CA LYS A 81 -10.20 4.19 -7.69
C LYS A 81 -10.56 4.33 -9.17
N ASN A 82 -9.99 3.49 -10.01
CA ASN A 82 -10.30 3.43 -11.45
C ASN A 82 -11.13 2.20 -11.84
N ASP A 83 -11.80 1.55 -10.87
CA ASP A 83 -12.70 0.40 -11.06
C ASP A 83 -12.05 -0.79 -11.80
N LYS A 84 -10.72 -0.97 -11.63
CA LYS A 84 -9.96 -2.08 -12.21
C LYS A 84 -9.97 -3.31 -11.29
N ILE A 85 -11.16 -3.82 -10.98
CA ILE A 85 -11.35 -4.87 -9.97
C ILE A 85 -10.63 -6.17 -10.33
N ASP A 86 -10.65 -6.60 -11.59
CA ASP A 86 -9.92 -7.81 -12.04
C ASP A 86 -8.41 -7.68 -11.77
N TYR A 87 -7.85 -6.48 -11.93
CA TYR A 87 -6.46 -6.19 -11.64
C TYR A 87 -6.18 -6.15 -10.13
N VAL A 88 -7.12 -5.62 -9.34
CA VAL A 88 -7.04 -5.71 -7.87
C VAL A 88 -6.97 -7.16 -7.45
N GLU A 89 -7.83 -8.04 -7.98
CA GLU A 89 -7.82 -9.47 -7.70
C GLU A 89 -6.50 -10.14 -8.09
N SER A 90 -5.92 -9.76 -9.24
CA SER A 90 -4.59 -10.23 -9.66
C SER A 90 -3.50 -9.86 -8.65
N VAL A 91 -3.50 -8.61 -8.15
CA VAL A 91 -2.56 -8.17 -7.10
C VAL A 91 -2.77 -8.95 -5.81
N LEU A 92 -4.02 -9.16 -5.39
CA LEU A 92 -4.35 -9.94 -4.19
C LEU A 92 -3.97 -11.42 -4.35
N GLY A 93 -4.06 -11.98 -5.54
CA GLY A 93 -3.58 -13.32 -5.88
C GLY A 93 -2.06 -13.50 -5.71
N ALA A 94 -1.29 -12.43 -5.92
CA ALA A 94 0.17 -12.43 -5.78
C ALA A 94 0.66 -12.23 -4.33
N LEU A 95 -0.22 -11.97 -3.36
CA LEU A 95 0.16 -11.57 -1.99
C LEU A 95 1.06 -12.58 -1.28
N LYS A 96 0.89 -13.87 -1.52
CA LYS A 96 1.75 -14.89 -0.92
C LYS A 96 3.21 -14.71 -1.36
N ILE A 97 3.45 -14.35 -2.62
CA ILE A 97 4.80 -14.11 -3.15
C ILE A 97 5.31 -12.77 -2.61
N LEU A 98 4.51 -11.72 -2.69
CA LEU A 98 4.90 -10.39 -2.26
C LEU A 98 5.22 -10.33 -0.76
N SER A 99 4.44 -11.01 0.08
CA SER A 99 4.69 -11.09 1.53
C SER A 99 5.94 -11.91 1.88
N GLY A 100 6.35 -12.84 1.03
CA GLY A 100 7.62 -13.52 1.16
C GLY A 100 8.84 -12.62 0.92
N ILE A 101 8.66 -11.55 0.14
CA ILE A 101 9.70 -10.54 -0.13
C ILE A 101 9.66 -9.42 0.92
N ASN A 102 8.46 -8.95 1.26
CA ASN A 102 8.24 -7.91 2.25
C ASN A 102 7.11 -8.33 3.21
N GLN A 103 7.48 -8.62 4.45
CA GLN A 103 6.54 -9.10 5.47
C GLN A 103 5.45 -8.08 5.83
N GLU A 104 5.66 -6.79 5.55
CA GLU A 104 4.67 -5.73 5.79
C GLU A 104 3.57 -5.69 4.71
N THR A 105 3.66 -6.50 3.66
CA THR A 105 2.72 -6.49 2.52
C THR A 105 1.25 -6.55 2.96
N TYR A 106 0.90 -7.43 3.89
CA TYR A 106 -0.48 -7.54 4.37
C TYR A 106 -0.96 -6.27 5.08
N LYS A 107 -0.07 -5.57 5.80
CA LYS A 107 -0.38 -4.27 6.43
C LYS A 107 -0.66 -3.20 5.37
N TYR A 108 0.13 -3.17 4.29
CA TYR A 108 -0.09 -2.23 3.18
C TYR A 108 -1.45 -2.46 2.51
N ILE A 109 -1.79 -3.71 2.21
CA ILE A 109 -3.10 -4.06 1.65
C ILE A 109 -4.22 -3.66 2.62
N ALA A 110 -4.09 -3.98 3.91
CA ALA A 110 -5.08 -3.62 4.92
C ALA A 110 -5.33 -2.10 4.98
N ARG A 111 -4.28 -1.30 4.84
CA ARG A 111 -4.39 0.16 4.84
C ARG A 111 -5.16 0.66 3.62
N VAL A 112 -4.82 0.18 2.43
CA VAL A 112 -5.54 0.55 1.21
C VAL A 112 -7.01 0.13 1.28
N MET A 113 -7.30 -1.08 1.76
CA MET A 113 -8.67 -1.54 1.93
C MET A 113 -9.45 -0.66 2.92
N TYR A 114 -8.83 -0.26 4.05
CA TYR A 114 -9.46 0.64 5.02
C TYR A 114 -9.78 2.01 4.42
N GLU A 115 -8.83 2.62 3.73
CA GLU A 115 -9.01 3.96 3.14
C GLU A 115 -10.08 3.95 2.02
N ASN A 116 -10.26 2.82 1.35
CA ASN A 116 -11.32 2.62 0.36
C ASN A 116 -12.61 2.03 0.95
N ARG A 117 -12.77 1.99 2.28
CA ARG A 117 -13.96 1.55 3.03
C ARG A 117 -14.30 0.06 2.90
N PHE A 118 -13.38 -0.76 2.45
CA PHE A 118 -13.49 -2.22 2.47
C PHE A 118 -13.09 -2.76 3.86
N TYR A 119 -13.82 -2.37 4.91
CA TYR A 119 -13.44 -2.59 6.30
C TYR A 119 -13.27 -4.07 6.67
N ASN A 120 -14.13 -4.95 6.16
CA ASN A 120 -14.03 -6.39 6.42
C ASN A 120 -12.75 -6.97 5.82
N ALA A 121 -12.44 -6.66 4.57
CA ALA A 121 -11.18 -7.08 3.92
C ALA A 121 -9.96 -6.49 4.64
N SER A 122 -10.02 -5.22 5.02
CA SER A 122 -8.96 -4.58 5.82
C SER A 122 -8.67 -5.37 7.10
N ARG A 123 -9.71 -5.76 7.86
CA ARG A 123 -9.57 -6.54 9.09
C ARG A 123 -8.90 -7.90 8.84
N GLU A 124 -9.34 -8.62 7.81
CA GLU A 124 -8.75 -9.93 7.46
C GLU A 124 -7.24 -9.81 7.17
N TYR A 125 -6.83 -8.77 6.42
CA TYR A 125 -5.42 -8.54 6.13
C TYR A 125 -4.63 -8.05 7.35
N LEU A 126 -5.24 -7.28 8.26
CA LEU A 126 -4.64 -6.92 9.55
C LEU A 126 -4.37 -8.15 10.43
N GLU A 127 -5.31 -9.11 10.50
CA GLU A 127 -5.10 -10.35 11.25
C GLU A 127 -3.95 -11.18 10.64
N LYS A 128 -3.84 -11.24 9.31
CA LYS A 128 -2.70 -11.87 8.63
C LYS A 128 -1.38 -11.14 8.97
N SER A 129 -1.37 -9.81 8.92
CA SER A 129 -0.20 -9.01 9.30
C SER A 129 0.22 -9.27 10.74
N LYS A 130 -0.74 -9.30 11.67
CA LYS A 130 -0.52 -9.57 13.10
C LYS A 130 0.10 -10.94 13.33
N SER A 131 -0.29 -11.96 12.55
CA SER A 131 0.28 -13.31 12.67
C SER A 131 1.76 -13.38 12.27
N ILE A 132 2.24 -12.44 11.43
CA ILE A 132 3.61 -12.37 10.93
C ILE A 132 4.45 -11.40 11.76
N MET A 133 3.91 -10.23 12.08
CA MET A 133 4.63 -9.11 12.71
C MET A 133 3.84 -8.52 13.88
N TYR A 134 3.73 -9.28 14.99
CA TYR A 134 2.97 -8.82 16.16
C TYR A 134 3.51 -7.51 16.76
N HIS A 135 4.82 -7.28 16.72
CA HIS A 135 5.46 -6.07 17.30
C HIS A 135 5.51 -4.86 16.35
N ASP A 136 4.59 -4.76 15.42
CA ASP A 136 4.47 -3.60 14.54
C ASP A 136 3.49 -2.56 15.15
N PRO A 137 3.99 -1.35 15.55
CA PRO A 137 3.14 -0.32 16.16
C PRO A 137 2.07 0.22 15.20
N GLU A 138 2.37 0.30 13.90
CA GLU A 138 1.39 0.77 12.90
C GLU A 138 0.24 -0.22 12.72
N MET A 139 0.53 -1.52 12.76
CA MET A 139 -0.50 -2.55 12.70
C MET A 139 -1.46 -2.43 13.89
N HIS A 140 -0.96 -2.25 15.10
CA HIS A 140 -1.79 -2.02 16.28
C HIS A 140 -2.59 -0.70 16.17
N PHE A 141 -1.98 0.35 15.65
CA PHE A 141 -2.68 1.61 15.40
C PHE A 141 -3.83 1.46 14.40
N MET A 142 -3.65 0.66 13.36
CA MET A 142 -4.72 0.37 12.39
C MET A 142 -5.87 -0.43 13.01
N PHE A 143 -5.59 -1.42 13.86
CA PHE A 143 -6.63 -2.10 14.63
C PHE A 143 -7.40 -1.14 15.54
N ALA A 144 -6.69 -0.21 16.20
CA ALA A 144 -7.35 0.79 17.03
C ALA A 144 -8.30 1.68 16.21
N LYS A 145 -7.90 2.11 15.01
CA LYS A 145 -8.77 2.85 14.08
C LYS A 145 -9.99 2.02 13.65
N TYR A 146 -9.76 0.75 13.32
CA TYR A 146 -10.82 -0.17 12.92
C TYR A 146 -11.89 -0.28 14.02
N TYR A 147 -11.48 -0.63 15.24
CA TYR A 147 -12.41 -0.79 16.36
C TYR A 147 -13.08 0.52 16.80
N LEU A 148 -12.41 1.66 16.64
CA LEU A 148 -13.05 2.95 16.87
C LEU A 148 -14.16 3.22 15.85
N ASN A 149 -13.94 2.88 14.57
CA ASN A 149 -14.97 3.00 13.53
C ASN A 149 -16.18 2.10 13.82
N ASP A 150 -15.95 0.90 14.38
CA ASP A 150 -16.99 -0.02 14.81
C ASP A 150 -17.63 0.35 16.16
N ARG A 151 -17.20 1.46 16.78
CA ARG A 151 -17.61 1.91 18.12
C ARG A 151 -17.30 0.91 19.25
N ASP A 152 -16.38 0.00 19.00
CA ASP A 152 -15.82 -0.89 20.02
C ASP A 152 -14.66 -0.19 20.74
N TYR A 153 -15.02 0.71 21.66
CA TYR A 153 -14.07 1.55 22.37
C TYR A 153 -13.12 0.74 23.26
N GLN A 154 -13.54 -0.42 23.74
CA GLN A 154 -12.72 -1.29 24.57
C GLN A 154 -11.54 -1.84 23.75
N ASN A 155 -11.82 -2.46 22.62
CA ASN A 155 -10.77 -2.98 21.74
C ASN A 155 -9.95 -1.84 21.11
N ALA A 156 -10.57 -0.71 20.73
CA ALA A 156 -9.84 0.47 20.26
C ALA A 156 -8.82 0.95 21.30
N SER A 157 -9.21 1.03 22.58
CA SER A 157 -8.32 1.41 23.69
C SER A 157 -7.21 0.37 23.91
N HIS A 158 -7.54 -0.92 23.85
CA HIS A 158 -6.54 -1.98 23.96
C HIS A 158 -5.45 -1.81 22.88
N TYR A 159 -5.83 -1.75 21.61
CA TYR A 159 -4.87 -1.69 20.52
C TYR A 159 -4.07 -0.38 20.45
N VAL A 160 -4.67 0.76 20.80
CA VAL A 160 -3.88 2.02 20.86
C VAL A 160 -2.85 1.96 22.00
N ASN A 161 -3.14 1.27 23.09
CA ASN A 161 -2.18 1.07 24.18
C ASN A 161 -1.06 0.11 23.75
N GLU A 162 -1.36 -0.99 23.03
CA GLU A 162 -0.33 -1.89 22.48
C GLU A 162 0.59 -1.13 21.52
N CYS A 163 0.03 -0.30 20.65
CA CYS A 163 0.82 0.58 19.77
C CYS A 163 1.80 1.46 20.59
N LEU A 164 1.30 2.14 21.62
CA LEU A 164 2.10 3.04 22.46
C LEU A 164 3.08 2.33 23.41
N LYS A 165 2.89 1.05 23.72
CA LYS A 165 3.90 0.23 24.41
C LYS A 165 5.13 0.01 23.53
N ILE A 166 4.92 -0.20 22.22
CA ILE A 166 5.99 -0.45 21.25
C ILE A 166 6.66 0.87 20.84
N LEU A 167 5.86 1.90 20.54
CA LEU A 167 6.33 3.21 20.11
C LEU A 167 5.68 4.32 20.95
N PRO A 168 6.24 4.65 22.13
CA PRO A 168 5.64 5.59 23.10
C PRO A 168 5.40 6.99 22.54
N ASP A 169 6.21 7.41 21.57
CA ASP A 169 6.15 8.75 20.99
C ASP A 169 5.38 8.82 19.67
N TYR A 170 4.65 7.76 19.31
CA TYR A 170 3.86 7.76 18.10
C TYR A 170 2.67 8.73 18.20
N TYR A 171 2.86 9.92 17.66
CA TYR A 171 1.91 11.02 17.79
C TYR A 171 0.48 10.68 17.34
N PRO A 172 0.25 10.01 16.18
CA PRO A 172 -1.11 9.64 15.76
C PRO A 172 -1.83 8.77 16.79
N ALA A 173 -1.14 7.81 17.42
CA ALA A 173 -1.74 6.96 18.44
C ALA A 173 -2.06 7.73 19.73
N LYS A 174 -1.21 8.71 20.12
CA LYS A 174 -1.52 9.61 21.25
C LYS A 174 -2.80 10.43 21.00
N GLN A 175 -3.00 10.91 19.78
CA GLN A 175 -4.22 11.63 19.41
C GLN A 175 -5.44 10.71 19.44
N LEU A 176 -5.34 9.52 18.83
CA LEU A 176 -6.41 8.54 18.82
C LEU A 176 -6.81 8.11 20.24
N LYS A 177 -5.84 7.92 21.15
CA LYS A 177 -6.11 7.63 22.56
C LYS A 177 -6.93 8.71 23.24
N LYS A 178 -6.61 10.00 23.00
CA LYS A 178 -7.39 11.13 23.50
C LYS A 178 -8.81 11.15 22.94
N GLU A 179 -8.96 10.78 21.67
CA GLU A 179 -10.28 10.68 21.05
C GLU A 179 -11.11 9.59 21.69
N ILE A 180 -10.57 8.38 21.81
CA ILE A 180 -11.24 7.23 22.44
C ILE A 180 -11.67 7.57 23.88
N SER A 181 -10.81 8.27 24.65
CA SER A 181 -11.14 8.60 26.06
C SER A 181 -12.37 9.47 26.24
N LYS A 182 -12.78 10.25 25.22
CA LYS A 182 -14.01 11.04 25.26
C LYS A 182 -15.29 10.18 25.31
N TYR A 183 -15.22 8.97 24.77
CA TYR A 183 -16.35 8.03 24.72
C TYR A 183 -16.43 7.11 25.94
N TRP A 184 -15.39 7.08 26.79
CA TRP A 184 -15.40 6.33 28.06
C TRP A 184 -16.00 7.12 29.23
N SER A 185 -16.19 8.41 29.03
CA SER A 185 -16.70 9.34 30.05
C SER A 185 -18.21 9.53 29.96
N LEU A 186 -18.87 8.81 29.08
CA LEU A 186 -20.32 8.77 28.89
C LEU A 186 -20.90 7.44 29.36
#